data_241a61f0f2bfa2c69c055427a40b8cfa
#
_entry.id   241a61f0f2bfa2c69c055427a40b8cfa
#
_cell.length_a   1.000
_cell.length_b   1.000
_cell.length_c   1.000
_cell.angle_alpha   90.00
_cell.angle_beta   90.00
_cell.angle_gamma   90.00
#
_symmetry.space_group_name_H-M   'P 1'
#
loop_
_entity.id
_entity.type
_entity.pdbx_description
1 polymer ?
#
loop_
_entity_poly.entity_id
_entity_poly.type
_entity_poly.pdbx_seq_one_letter_code
_entity_poly.pdbx_strand_id
1 'polypeptide(L)'
;MTHFSELTVDKYLAGELGREAVASLRAHAAECARCGDALEDALAVKASFVNVHSAPRSAGLRRVLYAAPVALAAAFALVLAWPRPHADATRAKGTAILGCYVAHGDAVRRGALRETVMPGDRIELVTSTTEPVWFAAISDDAAGVRSVYAPATFVAPSRDQIAPAAIELDATLGREVVTGVFCELPFDARTIDPAHPPAGCTTDHFELTKVAR
;
A
#
# COMPACT_ATOMS: atom_id res chain seq x y z
N MET A 1 27.19 26.17 9.67
CA MET A 1 25.86 25.93 10.29
C MET A 1 25.37 24.58 9.84
N THR A 2 25.06 23.67 10.75
CA THR A 2 24.52 22.32 10.41
C THR A 2 23.03 22.44 10.22
N HIS A 3 22.53 21.96 9.05
CA HIS A 3 21.10 21.90 8.76
C HIS A 3 20.44 20.70 9.48
N PHE A 4 19.12 20.75 9.66
CA PHE A 4 18.37 19.58 10.16
C PHE A 4 18.48 18.39 9.20
N SER A 5 18.45 17.19 9.76
CA SER A 5 18.20 15.97 8.97
C SER A 5 16.69 15.80 8.75
N GLU A 6 16.30 15.17 7.65
CA GLU A 6 14.90 14.78 7.39
C GLU A 6 14.31 13.99 8.57
N LEU A 7 15.08 13.07 9.14
CA LEU A 7 14.70 12.31 10.33
C LEU A 7 14.32 13.19 11.53
N THR A 8 14.95 14.37 11.69
CA THR A 8 14.62 15.31 12.77
C THR A 8 13.27 15.97 12.54
N VAL A 9 12.96 16.31 11.30
CA VAL A 9 11.64 16.84 10.90
C VAL A 9 10.56 15.78 11.08
N ASP A 10 10.79 14.54 10.68
CA ASP A 10 9.85 13.43 10.86
C ASP A 10 9.52 13.18 12.33
N LYS A 11 10.54 13.14 13.20
CA LYS A 11 10.34 13.01 14.65
C LYS A 11 9.55 14.19 15.25
N TYR A 12 9.77 15.41 14.74
CA TYR A 12 8.98 16.58 15.14
C TYR A 12 7.52 16.42 14.73
N LEU A 13 7.24 15.99 13.50
CA LEU A 13 5.88 15.76 13.00
C LEU A 13 5.16 14.62 13.74
N ALA A 14 5.89 13.58 14.14
CA ALA A 14 5.39 12.47 14.94
C ALA A 14 5.16 12.82 16.42
N GLY A 15 5.68 13.97 16.89
CA GLY A 15 5.60 14.37 18.29
C GLY A 15 6.60 13.63 19.20
N GLU A 16 7.64 13.04 18.63
CA GLU A 16 8.65 12.23 19.32
C GLU A 16 9.83 13.06 19.88
N LEU A 17 9.89 14.35 19.53
CA LEU A 17 10.94 15.24 20.07
C LEU A 17 10.58 15.76 21.45
N GLY A 18 11.56 15.77 22.36
CA GLY A 18 11.45 16.43 23.66
C GLY A 18 11.31 17.95 23.52
N ARG A 19 10.75 18.62 24.54
CA ARG A 19 10.45 20.06 24.52
C ARG A 19 11.64 20.95 24.17
N GLU A 20 12.83 20.62 24.68
CA GLU A 20 14.06 21.36 24.41
C GLU A 20 14.51 21.23 22.95
N ALA A 21 14.44 20.02 22.39
CA ALA A 21 14.75 19.76 21.00
C ALA A 21 13.78 20.48 20.05
N VAL A 22 12.47 20.54 20.39
CA VAL A 22 11.47 21.31 19.65
C VAL A 22 11.77 22.80 19.67
N ALA A 23 12.15 23.35 20.83
CA ALA A 23 12.50 24.77 20.94
C ALA A 23 13.74 25.11 20.10
N SER A 24 14.79 24.28 20.16
CA SER A 24 16.01 24.43 19.37
C SER A 24 15.73 24.34 17.87
N LEU A 25 14.91 23.37 17.43
CA LEU A 25 14.51 23.19 16.03
C LEU A 25 13.78 24.43 15.50
N ARG A 26 12.83 24.99 16.26
CA ARG A 26 12.08 26.18 15.86
C ARG A 26 12.95 27.43 15.83
N ALA A 27 13.86 27.62 16.80
CA ALA A 27 14.79 28.73 16.82
C ALA A 27 15.68 28.69 15.58
N HIS A 28 16.27 27.53 15.24
CA HIS A 28 17.10 27.40 14.06
C HIS A 28 16.30 27.62 12.75
N ALA A 29 15.06 27.11 12.66
CA ALA A 29 14.19 27.32 11.49
C ALA A 29 13.87 28.80 11.26
N ALA A 30 13.79 29.62 12.34
CA ALA A 30 13.59 31.06 12.24
C ALA A 30 14.81 31.80 11.73
N GLU A 31 16.04 31.27 11.95
CA GLU A 31 17.31 31.88 11.56
C GLU A 31 17.86 31.35 10.23
N CYS A 32 17.41 30.19 9.75
CA CYS A 32 17.88 29.53 8.54
C CYS A 32 16.73 29.31 7.53
N ALA A 33 16.68 30.11 6.45
CA ALA A 33 15.63 30.07 5.44
C ALA A 33 15.41 28.62 4.88
N ARG A 34 16.48 27.91 4.53
CA ARG A 34 16.40 26.54 4.00
C ARG A 34 15.74 25.57 4.98
N CYS A 35 16.01 25.69 6.28
CA CYS A 35 15.40 24.83 7.29
C CYS A 35 13.97 25.28 7.63
N GLY A 36 13.68 26.58 7.52
CA GLY A 36 12.32 27.13 7.63
C GLY A 36 11.42 26.62 6.54
N ASP A 37 11.84 26.75 5.28
CA ASP A 37 11.07 26.27 4.11
C ASP A 37 10.78 24.76 4.21
N ALA A 38 11.79 23.95 4.54
CA ALA A 38 11.62 22.50 4.69
C ALA A 38 10.64 22.14 5.82
N LEU A 39 10.62 22.91 6.92
CA LEU A 39 9.68 22.70 8.02
C LEU A 39 8.25 23.13 7.63
N GLU A 40 8.09 24.24 6.91
CA GLU A 40 6.79 24.72 6.41
C GLU A 40 6.18 23.71 5.42
N ASP A 41 6.95 23.22 4.46
CA ASP A 41 6.51 22.20 3.51
C ASP A 41 6.01 20.93 4.22
N ALA A 42 6.77 20.44 5.18
CA ALA A 42 6.41 19.26 5.97
C ALA A 42 5.12 19.48 6.80
N LEU A 43 4.92 20.67 7.37
CA LEU A 43 3.70 21.03 8.08
C LEU A 43 2.50 21.18 7.14
N ALA A 44 2.68 21.72 5.94
CA ALA A 44 1.63 21.84 4.92
C ALA A 44 1.14 20.45 4.48
N VAL A 45 2.05 19.52 4.24
CA VAL A 45 1.72 18.11 3.94
C VAL A 45 0.92 17.50 5.10
N LYS A 46 1.37 17.64 6.35
CA LYS A 46 0.63 17.14 7.53
C LYS A 46 -0.77 17.74 7.63
N ALA A 47 -0.93 19.04 7.39
CA ALA A 47 -2.22 19.73 7.44
C ALA A 47 -3.19 19.22 6.37
N SER A 48 -2.71 18.86 5.18
CA SER A 48 -3.52 18.28 4.12
C SER A 48 -4.10 16.91 4.52
N PHE A 49 -3.33 16.08 5.24
CA PHE A 49 -3.81 14.79 5.77
C PHE A 49 -4.85 14.95 6.89
N VAL A 50 -4.71 15.94 7.76
CA VAL A 50 -5.67 16.19 8.87
C VAL A 50 -7.02 16.66 8.35
N ASN A 51 -7.05 17.47 7.30
CA ASN A 51 -8.31 18.00 6.71
C ASN A 51 -9.16 16.91 6.02
N VAL A 52 -8.59 15.82 5.57
CA VAL A 52 -9.34 14.71 4.96
C VAL A 52 -10.18 13.92 6.00
N HIS A 53 -9.82 14.00 7.29
CA HIS A 53 -10.49 13.26 8.38
C HIS A 53 -11.40 14.12 9.25
N SER A 54 -11.48 15.43 9.01
CA SER A 54 -12.29 16.35 9.78
C SER A 54 -13.57 16.72 9.03
N ALA A 55 -14.55 15.82 8.98
CA ALA A 55 -15.89 16.19 8.55
C ALA A 55 -16.46 17.23 9.55
N PRO A 56 -17.10 18.34 9.07
CA PRO A 56 -17.65 19.36 9.94
C PRO A 56 -18.76 18.76 10.82
N ARG A 57 -18.56 18.79 12.13
CA ARG A 57 -19.64 18.55 13.08
C ARG A 57 -20.64 19.72 12.97
N SER A 58 -21.74 19.50 12.27
CA SER A 58 -22.86 20.43 12.23
C SER A 58 -23.46 20.57 13.63
N ALA A 59 -23.27 21.75 14.23
CA ALA A 59 -23.99 22.19 15.40
C ALA A 59 -25.44 22.49 15.00
N GLY A 60 -26.38 21.59 15.31
CA GLY A 60 -27.78 21.81 15.04
C GLY A 60 -28.66 20.59 15.29
N LEU A 61 -28.70 20.05 16.52
CA LEU A 61 -29.77 19.12 16.87
C LEU A 61 -30.20 19.25 18.34
N ARG A 62 -30.88 20.35 18.64
CA ARG A 62 -31.77 20.41 19.79
C ARG A 62 -33.20 20.47 19.26
N ARG A 63 -33.81 19.32 18.95
CA ARG A 63 -35.27 19.06 18.87
C ARG A 63 -35.53 17.80 18.05
N VAL A 64 -35.24 16.61 18.58
CA VAL A 64 -36.01 15.38 18.25
C VAL A 64 -35.70 14.36 19.34
N LEU A 65 -36.36 14.47 20.51
CA LEU A 65 -36.10 13.62 21.67
C LEU A 65 -37.10 12.45 21.80
N TYR A 66 -37.95 12.19 20.79
CA TYR A 66 -38.97 11.12 20.88
C TYR A 66 -39.07 10.15 19.71
N ALA A 67 -38.19 10.24 18.67
CA ALA A 67 -38.16 9.29 17.58
C ALA A 67 -36.87 8.41 17.58
N ALA A 68 -36.09 8.47 18.64
CA ALA A 68 -34.74 7.89 18.69
C ALA A 68 -34.62 6.34 18.68
N PRO A 69 -35.54 5.54 19.28
CA PRO A 69 -35.27 4.10 19.34
C PRO A 69 -35.48 3.35 18.02
N VAL A 70 -36.41 3.82 17.17
CA VAL A 70 -36.70 3.12 15.90
C VAL A 70 -35.64 3.44 14.81
N ALA A 71 -35.16 4.69 14.79
CA ALA A 71 -34.09 5.09 13.84
C ALA A 71 -32.74 4.42 14.17
N LEU A 72 -32.44 4.20 15.46
CA LEU A 72 -31.22 3.53 15.88
C LEU A 72 -31.21 2.05 15.49
N ALA A 73 -32.37 1.35 15.63
CA ALA A 73 -32.50 -0.04 15.22
C ALA A 73 -32.40 -0.22 13.70
N ALA A 74 -32.97 0.70 12.91
CA ALA A 74 -32.87 0.67 11.45
C ALA A 74 -31.43 0.98 10.97
N ALA A 75 -30.74 1.92 11.60
CA ALA A 75 -29.35 2.22 11.29
C ALA A 75 -28.42 1.05 11.65
N PHE A 76 -28.68 0.36 12.77
CA PHE A 76 -27.90 -0.82 13.16
C PHE A 76 -28.15 -2.01 12.23
N ALA A 77 -29.39 -2.22 11.79
CA ALA A 77 -29.73 -3.24 10.79
C ALA A 77 -29.11 -2.92 9.41
N LEU A 78 -29.03 -1.65 9.03
CA LEU A 78 -28.39 -1.22 7.78
C LEU A 78 -26.86 -1.43 7.82
N VAL A 79 -26.22 -1.17 8.96
CA VAL A 79 -24.79 -1.42 9.17
C VAL A 79 -24.48 -2.92 9.18
N LEU A 80 -25.38 -3.75 9.70
CA LEU A 80 -25.23 -5.20 9.69
C LEU A 80 -25.52 -5.82 8.30
N ALA A 81 -26.44 -5.19 7.52
CA ALA A 81 -26.80 -5.61 6.17
C ALA A 81 -25.87 -5.00 5.08
N TRP A 82 -25.00 -4.02 5.47
CA TRP A 82 -24.02 -3.52 4.53
C TRP A 82 -23.10 -4.65 4.13
N PRO A 83 -22.97 -4.98 2.83
CA PRO A 83 -22.01 -5.97 2.41
C PRO A 83 -20.64 -5.47 2.87
N ARG A 84 -20.14 -6.06 3.96
CA ARG A 84 -18.75 -5.82 4.36
C ARG A 84 -17.93 -6.19 3.12
N PRO A 85 -17.05 -5.31 2.62
CA PRO A 85 -16.10 -5.75 1.63
C PRO A 85 -15.48 -7.01 2.23
N HIS A 86 -15.67 -8.13 1.57
CA HIS A 86 -15.04 -9.37 1.99
C HIS A 86 -13.56 -9.08 1.99
N ALA A 87 -13.02 -8.83 3.17
CA ALA A 87 -11.62 -9.00 3.39
C ALA A 87 -11.42 -10.52 3.22
N ASP A 88 -11.28 -10.96 1.97
CA ASP A 88 -10.78 -12.29 1.62
C ASP A 88 -9.31 -12.38 2.03
N ALA A 89 -9.08 -12.19 3.30
CA ALA A 89 -7.76 -12.25 3.89
C ALA A 89 -7.63 -13.51 4.74
N THR A 90 -7.93 -14.66 4.17
CA THR A 90 -7.25 -15.86 4.60
C THR A 90 -5.95 -15.94 3.81
N ARG A 91 -5.08 -14.95 4.00
CA ARG A 91 -3.68 -15.12 3.65
C ARG A 91 -3.15 -16.25 4.53
N ALA A 92 -2.65 -17.30 3.91
CA ALA A 92 -1.83 -18.27 4.61
C ALA A 92 -0.78 -17.49 5.43
N LYS A 93 -0.51 -17.91 6.67
CA LYS A 93 0.58 -17.36 7.49
C LYS A 93 1.92 -17.73 6.83
N GLY A 94 2.24 -17.10 5.71
CA GLY A 94 3.53 -17.20 5.06
C GLY A 94 4.47 -16.15 5.63
N THR A 95 5.75 -16.45 5.67
CA THR A 95 6.83 -15.51 6.03
C THR A 95 7.03 -14.42 4.99
N ALA A 96 6.39 -14.55 3.80
CA ALA A 96 6.52 -13.63 2.69
C ALA A 96 5.16 -13.30 2.07
N ILE A 97 4.95 -12.04 1.70
CA ILE A 97 3.70 -11.49 1.15
C ILE A 97 4.02 -10.70 -0.11
N LEU A 98 3.21 -10.91 -1.16
CA LEU A 98 3.19 -10.10 -2.37
C LEU A 98 2.02 -9.10 -2.31
N GLY A 99 2.28 -7.86 -2.66
CA GLY A 99 1.27 -6.82 -2.87
C GLY A 99 1.57 -6.01 -4.11
N CYS A 100 0.74 -5.01 -4.41
CA CYS A 100 1.01 -4.08 -5.49
C CYS A 100 0.49 -2.68 -5.18
N TYR A 101 1.05 -1.70 -5.90
CA TYR A 101 0.43 -0.40 -6.14
C TYR A 101 -0.03 -0.33 -7.58
N VAL A 102 -1.18 0.28 -7.81
CA VAL A 102 -1.75 0.52 -9.14
C VAL A 102 -1.70 2.01 -9.40
N ALA A 103 -1.04 2.40 -10.49
CA ALA A 103 -1.00 3.76 -10.99
C ALA A 103 -1.86 3.88 -12.25
N HIS A 104 -2.81 4.82 -12.23
CA HIS A 104 -3.66 5.21 -13.35
C HIS A 104 -3.52 6.72 -13.58
N GLY A 105 -2.81 7.14 -14.66
CA GLY A 105 -2.39 8.53 -14.81
C GLY A 105 -1.54 8.97 -13.62
N ASP A 106 -1.93 10.08 -12.97
CA ASP A 106 -1.24 10.63 -11.80
C ASP A 106 -1.72 10.03 -10.46
N ALA A 107 -2.75 9.19 -10.48
CA ALA A 107 -3.31 8.57 -9.27
C ALA A 107 -2.61 7.25 -8.97
N VAL A 108 -2.07 7.11 -7.76
CA VAL A 108 -1.47 5.88 -7.25
C VAL A 108 -2.26 5.41 -6.03
N ARG A 109 -2.59 4.13 -5.99
CA ARG A 109 -3.29 3.51 -4.86
C ARG A 109 -2.77 2.11 -4.58
N ARG A 110 -2.91 1.65 -3.35
CA ARG A 110 -2.60 0.26 -3.01
C ARG A 110 -3.64 -0.66 -3.66
N GLY A 111 -3.18 -1.70 -4.34
CA GLY A 111 -4.02 -2.72 -4.95
C GLY A 111 -4.60 -3.68 -3.91
N ALA A 112 -5.78 -4.21 -4.21
CA ALA A 112 -6.42 -5.28 -3.45
C ALA A 112 -5.94 -6.66 -3.94
N LEU A 113 -6.33 -7.74 -3.21
CA LEU A 113 -6.04 -9.12 -3.63
C LEU A 113 -6.75 -9.49 -4.95
N ARG A 114 -7.87 -8.85 -5.22
CA ARG A 114 -8.57 -8.88 -6.51
C ARG A 114 -8.79 -7.45 -6.95
N GLU A 115 -8.15 -7.06 -8.01
CA GLU A 115 -8.09 -5.68 -8.45
C GLU A 115 -8.63 -5.53 -9.87
N THR A 116 -9.47 -4.52 -10.09
CA THR A 116 -9.91 -4.16 -11.44
C THR A 116 -9.00 -3.07 -11.98
N VAL A 117 -8.44 -3.31 -13.16
CA VAL A 117 -7.43 -2.48 -13.81
C VAL A 117 -7.76 -2.29 -15.28
N MET A 118 -7.09 -1.35 -15.94
CA MET A 118 -7.25 -1.07 -17.36
C MET A 118 -5.92 -1.26 -18.11
N PRO A 119 -5.95 -1.56 -19.41
CA PRO A 119 -4.77 -1.50 -20.24
C PRO A 119 -4.06 -0.15 -20.14
N GLY A 120 -2.75 -0.17 -19.99
CA GLY A 120 -1.92 1.01 -19.77
C GLY A 120 -1.79 1.44 -18.30
N ASP A 121 -2.51 0.82 -17.36
CA ASP A 121 -2.22 0.99 -15.93
C ASP A 121 -0.85 0.43 -15.61
N ARG A 122 -0.16 1.08 -14.67
CA ARG A 122 1.15 0.65 -14.21
C ARG A 122 1.03 -0.03 -12.85
N ILE A 123 1.63 -1.20 -12.73
CA ILE A 123 1.67 -1.98 -11.50
C ILE A 123 3.10 -1.93 -10.93
N GLU A 124 3.23 -1.52 -9.68
CA GLU A 124 4.48 -1.66 -8.92
C GLU A 124 4.31 -2.76 -7.89
N LEU A 125 5.14 -3.77 -7.96
CA LEU A 125 5.11 -4.91 -7.04
C LEU A 125 5.74 -4.53 -5.71
N VAL A 126 5.15 -5.03 -4.64
CA VAL A 126 5.60 -4.78 -3.26
C VAL A 126 5.74 -6.10 -2.54
N THR A 127 6.86 -6.27 -1.85
CA THR A 127 7.13 -7.46 -1.04
C THR A 127 7.25 -7.12 0.43
N SER A 128 6.76 -8.02 1.28
CA SER A 128 7.01 -7.99 2.72
C SER A 128 7.51 -9.36 3.16
N THR A 129 8.70 -9.42 3.74
CA THR A 129 9.33 -10.66 4.17
C THR A 129 9.89 -10.52 5.58
N THR A 130 9.85 -11.60 6.37
CA THR A 130 10.47 -11.65 7.71
C THR A 130 11.89 -12.21 7.70
N GLU A 131 12.26 -12.87 6.60
CA GLU A 131 13.56 -13.51 6.40
C GLU A 131 14.14 -13.10 5.03
N PRO A 132 15.47 -13.17 4.85
CA PRO A 132 16.08 -12.92 3.56
C PRO A 132 15.71 -14.03 2.58
N VAL A 133 15.22 -13.64 1.38
CA VAL A 133 14.74 -14.60 0.36
C VAL A 133 15.11 -14.14 -1.05
N TRP A 134 15.09 -15.05 -1.98
CA TRP A 134 15.08 -14.77 -3.42
C TRP A 134 13.63 -14.64 -3.88
N PHE A 135 13.28 -13.52 -4.50
CA PHE A 135 11.95 -13.21 -4.97
C PHE A 135 11.92 -13.11 -6.49
N ALA A 136 10.90 -13.70 -7.10
CA ALA A 136 10.52 -13.45 -8.49
C ALA A 136 9.01 -13.28 -8.60
N ALA A 137 8.54 -12.58 -9.63
CA ALA A 137 7.12 -12.48 -9.95
C ALA A 137 6.83 -13.06 -11.33
N ILE A 138 5.81 -13.91 -11.38
CA ILE A 138 5.35 -14.61 -12.58
C ILE A 138 3.87 -14.25 -12.76
N SER A 139 3.46 -13.98 -13.99
CA SER A 139 2.08 -13.73 -14.37
C SER A 139 1.57 -14.84 -15.30
N ASP A 140 0.33 -15.27 -15.05
CA ASP A 140 -0.44 -16.12 -15.96
C ASP A 140 -1.70 -15.36 -16.39
N ASP A 141 -1.84 -15.03 -17.68
CA ASP A 141 -2.96 -14.27 -18.23
C ASP A 141 -4.19 -15.13 -18.58
N ALA A 142 -5.27 -14.47 -19.03
CA ALA A 142 -6.52 -15.15 -19.42
C ALA A 142 -6.36 -16.08 -20.64
N ALA A 143 -5.35 -15.89 -21.46
CA ALA A 143 -5.03 -16.76 -22.60
C ALA A 143 -4.13 -17.94 -22.20
N GLY A 144 -3.69 -18.00 -20.95
CA GLY A 144 -2.76 -19.00 -20.43
C GLY A 144 -1.30 -18.70 -20.80
N VAL A 145 -0.99 -17.47 -21.19
CA VAL A 145 0.38 -17.06 -21.47
C VAL A 145 1.07 -16.71 -20.17
N ARG A 146 2.22 -17.33 -19.93
CA ARG A 146 3.07 -17.06 -18.76
C ARG A 146 4.15 -16.05 -19.08
N SER A 147 4.29 -15.06 -18.22
CA SER A 147 5.30 -14.00 -18.32
C SER A 147 6.07 -13.86 -17.01
N VAL A 148 7.35 -13.55 -17.09
CA VAL A 148 8.17 -13.21 -15.90
C VAL A 148 8.14 -11.68 -15.75
N TYR A 149 7.45 -11.20 -14.72
CA TYR A 149 7.31 -9.78 -14.41
C TYR A 149 8.52 -9.23 -13.65
N ALA A 150 9.06 -10.02 -12.73
CA ALA A 150 10.31 -9.71 -12.06
C ALA A 150 11.21 -10.95 -12.06
N PRO A 151 12.45 -10.86 -12.54
CA PRO A 151 13.42 -11.95 -12.44
C PRO A 151 13.80 -12.19 -10.97
N ALA A 152 14.34 -13.37 -10.66
CA ALA A 152 14.76 -13.70 -9.31
C ALA A 152 15.81 -12.71 -8.80
N THR A 153 15.47 -12.02 -7.71
CA THR A 153 16.28 -10.99 -7.06
C THR A 153 16.30 -11.24 -5.55
N PHE A 154 17.45 -10.98 -4.91
CA PHE A 154 17.56 -11.09 -3.46
C PHE A 154 16.80 -9.95 -2.77
N VAL A 155 15.98 -10.29 -1.78
CA VAL A 155 15.19 -9.35 -0.97
C VAL A 155 15.54 -9.55 0.50
N ALA A 156 15.98 -8.49 1.15
CA ALA A 156 16.21 -8.46 2.59
C ALA A 156 14.88 -8.41 3.37
N PRO A 157 14.85 -8.83 4.64
CA PRO A 157 13.67 -8.67 5.48
C PRO A 157 13.19 -7.22 5.51
N SER A 158 11.93 -7.00 5.18
CA SER A 158 11.34 -5.66 5.04
C SER A 158 9.83 -5.72 5.04
N ARG A 159 9.19 -4.55 5.20
CA ARG A 159 7.76 -4.36 4.96
C ARG A 159 7.57 -3.42 3.79
N ASP A 160 6.66 -3.80 2.89
CA ASP A 160 6.23 -2.99 1.75
C ASP A 160 7.41 -2.45 0.90
N GLN A 161 8.44 -3.28 0.69
CA GLN A 161 9.55 -2.94 -0.18
C GLN A 161 9.11 -3.04 -1.64
N ILE A 162 9.31 -1.95 -2.39
CA ILE A 162 9.04 -1.92 -3.82
C ILE A 162 10.07 -2.80 -4.53
N ALA A 163 9.59 -3.74 -5.34
CA ALA A 163 10.43 -4.55 -6.20
C ALA A 163 10.99 -3.70 -7.36
N PRO A 164 12.19 -3.99 -7.87
CA PRO A 164 12.83 -3.17 -8.91
C PRO A 164 12.21 -3.39 -10.30
N ALA A 165 10.90 -3.67 -10.36
CA ALA A 165 10.17 -3.90 -11.61
C ALA A 165 8.80 -3.20 -11.53
N ALA A 166 8.56 -2.30 -12.46
CA ALA A 166 7.25 -1.73 -12.74
C ALA A 166 6.74 -2.32 -14.06
N ILE A 167 5.47 -2.70 -14.07
CA ILE A 167 4.84 -3.41 -15.19
C ILE A 167 3.77 -2.49 -15.75
N GLU A 168 3.80 -2.24 -17.05
CA GLU A 168 2.69 -1.62 -17.76
C GLU A 168 1.80 -2.72 -18.32
N LEU A 169 0.50 -2.66 -17.98
CA LEU A 169 -0.45 -3.68 -18.39
C LEU A 169 -0.76 -3.58 -19.90
N ASP A 170 -0.65 -4.70 -20.59
CA ASP A 170 -0.96 -4.84 -22.00
C ASP A 170 -2.48 -4.74 -22.29
N ALA A 171 -2.84 -4.84 -23.58
CA ALA A 171 -4.22 -4.76 -24.05
C ALA A 171 -5.02 -6.06 -23.88
N THR A 172 -4.43 -7.15 -23.41
CA THR A 172 -5.11 -8.44 -23.22
C THR A 172 -6.11 -8.34 -22.08
N LEU A 173 -7.39 -8.40 -22.39
CA LEU A 173 -8.47 -8.30 -21.39
C LEU A 173 -8.69 -9.62 -20.64
N GLY A 174 -9.27 -9.51 -19.46
CA GLY A 174 -9.66 -10.67 -18.66
C GLY A 174 -8.83 -10.83 -17.40
N ARG A 175 -8.87 -12.04 -16.86
CA ARG A 175 -8.20 -12.38 -15.61
C ARG A 175 -6.71 -12.59 -15.81
N GLU A 176 -5.93 -12.07 -14.91
CA GLU A 176 -4.49 -12.28 -14.83
C GLU A 176 -4.11 -12.56 -13.37
N VAL A 177 -3.34 -13.63 -13.13
CA VAL A 177 -2.85 -13.98 -11.80
C VAL A 177 -1.38 -13.67 -11.71
N VAL A 178 -1.01 -12.78 -10.80
CA VAL A 178 0.38 -12.46 -10.52
C VAL A 178 0.82 -13.21 -9.27
N THR A 179 1.79 -14.10 -9.42
CA THR A 179 2.32 -14.93 -8.35
C THR A 179 3.75 -14.54 -8.01
N GLY A 180 3.98 -14.17 -6.75
CA GLY A 180 5.32 -14.04 -6.17
C GLY A 180 5.81 -15.40 -5.70
N VAL A 181 7.02 -15.75 -6.10
CA VAL A 181 7.74 -16.93 -5.63
C VAL A 181 8.89 -16.46 -4.75
N PHE A 182 8.95 -16.99 -3.54
CA PHE A 182 9.94 -16.64 -2.52
C PHE A 182 10.71 -17.89 -2.12
N CYS A 183 12.01 -17.95 -2.39
CA CYS A 183 12.85 -19.11 -2.14
C CYS A 183 14.04 -18.75 -1.25
N GLU A 184 14.51 -19.72 -0.47
CA GLU A 184 15.72 -19.59 0.35
C GLU A 184 16.99 -19.52 -0.51
N LEU A 185 16.97 -20.17 -1.69
CA LEU A 185 18.10 -20.26 -2.62
C LEU A 185 17.77 -19.55 -3.95
N PRO A 186 18.80 -19.08 -4.68
CA PRO A 186 18.61 -18.53 -6.02
C PRO A 186 17.97 -19.55 -6.96
N PHE A 187 17.10 -19.06 -7.86
CA PHE A 187 16.37 -19.88 -8.83
C PHE A 187 16.16 -19.15 -10.15
N ASP A 188 15.79 -19.87 -11.20
CA ASP A 188 15.33 -19.28 -12.45
C ASP A 188 13.80 -19.25 -12.48
N ALA A 189 13.22 -18.05 -12.51
CA ALA A 189 11.77 -17.84 -12.54
C ALA A 189 11.07 -18.49 -13.73
N ARG A 190 11.80 -18.75 -14.83
CA ARG A 190 11.25 -19.37 -16.04
C ARG A 190 11.03 -20.87 -15.90
N THR A 191 11.72 -21.51 -14.96
CA THR A 191 11.69 -22.97 -14.79
C THR A 191 10.78 -23.41 -13.65
N ILE A 192 10.32 -22.46 -12.80
CA ILE A 192 9.46 -22.77 -11.67
C ILE A 192 7.99 -22.89 -12.09
N ASP A 193 7.32 -23.92 -11.59
CA ASP A 193 5.86 -23.97 -11.58
C ASP A 193 5.33 -23.36 -10.27
N PRO A 194 4.65 -22.19 -10.32
CA PRO A 194 4.14 -21.54 -9.11
C PRO A 194 3.06 -22.36 -8.39
N ALA A 195 2.37 -23.26 -9.10
CA ALA A 195 1.36 -24.13 -8.50
C ALA A 195 1.99 -25.27 -7.68
N HIS A 196 3.25 -25.64 -8.01
CA HIS A 196 4.00 -26.70 -7.33
C HIS A 196 5.40 -26.21 -7.01
N PRO A 197 5.54 -25.23 -6.09
CA PRO A 197 6.86 -24.67 -5.76
C PRO A 197 7.76 -25.76 -5.18
N PRO A 198 9.07 -25.73 -5.50
CA PRO A 198 10.03 -26.68 -4.95
C PRO A 198 10.19 -26.46 -3.44
N ALA A 199 10.81 -27.45 -2.76
CA ALA A 199 11.11 -27.35 -1.34
C ALA A 199 11.98 -26.11 -1.04
N GLY A 200 11.68 -25.41 0.05
CA GLY A 200 12.33 -24.14 0.41
C GLY A 200 11.80 -22.92 -0.35
N CYS A 201 10.73 -23.08 -1.15
CA CYS A 201 10.01 -21.97 -1.77
C CYS A 201 8.58 -21.88 -1.24
N THR A 202 8.08 -20.64 -1.14
CA THR A 202 6.68 -20.33 -0.84
C THR A 202 6.13 -19.41 -1.93
N THR A 203 4.82 -19.36 -2.08
CA THR A 203 4.15 -18.49 -3.05
C THR A 203 3.06 -17.67 -2.39
N ASP A 204 2.88 -16.45 -2.87
CA ASP A 204 1.72 -15.60 -2.58
C ASP A 204 1.25 -14.96 -3.89
N HIS A 205 -0.01 -14.62 -4.02
CA HIS A 205 -0.55 -14.13 -5.28
C HIS A 205 -1.66 -13.10 -5.08
N PHE A 206 -1.88 -12.30 -6.10
CA PHE A 206 -3.07 -11.46 -6.29
C PHE A 206 -3.60 -11.61 -7.72
N GLU A 207 -4.85 -11.21 -7.91
CA GLU A 207 -5.57 -11.34 -9.17
C GLU A 207 -5.89 -9.95 -9.74
N LEU A 208 -5.61 -9.76 -11.01
CA LEU A 208 -6.01 -8.60 -11.77
C LEU A 208 -7.15 -8.98 -12.72
N THR A 209 -8.16 -8.12 -12.84
CA THR A 209 -9.19 -8.23 -13.89
C THR A 209 -9.04 -7.02 -14.81
N LYS A 210 -8.46 -7.24 -15.99
CA LYS A 210 -8.29 -6.21 -17.01
C LYS A 210 -9.60 -5.99 -17.75
N VAL A 211 -10.17 -4.79 -17.66
CA VAL A 211 -11.41 -4.39 -18.32
C VAL A 211 -11.15 -3.35 -19.40
N ALA A 212 -11.99 -3.31 -20.44
CA ALA A 212 -11.93 -2.26 -21.45
C ALA A 212 -12.29 -0.90 -20.82
N ARG A 213 -11.76 0.18 -21.40
CA ARG A 213 -12.15 1.54 -21.08
C ARG A 213 -13.59 1.82 -21.43
#